data_4b809a22d9604a4fba26aa0706f36d2c
#
_entry.id   4b809a22d9604a4fba26aa0706f36d2c
#
_cell.length_a   1.000
_cell.length_b   1.000
_cell.length_c   1.000
_cell.angle_alpha   90.00
_cell.angle_beta   90.00
_cell.angle_gamma   90.00
#
_symmetry.space_group_name_H-M   'P 1'
#
loop_
_entity.id
_entity.type
_entity.pdbx_description
1 polymer ?
#
loop_
_entity_poly.entity_id
_entity_poly.type
_entity_poly.pdbx_seq_one_letter_code
_entity_poly.pdbx_strand_id
1 'polypeptide(L)'
;MRKIHLLLYFTILIVLCSCGSSRDISYFQDLEKYNYLKAEASKLDSAHIVTIKPNDQLAILVSSVEPQAVIPFNLPIGEGQISNYLVNNEGEINFPTLGKIKIGGLSTQEVVDLLQNRLKEYIKEPIVNLQIMNFRVSVLGAVNAPGPFYFTNERVTILDALAHARDLNLYARRDNVLLIRENGGKKEFVRFDLTKSNDVFLSDYFYLQQNDIVYVEPNKEHQKDAGMSQQKQFNLTLITTGITALISTISLIIAVSKN
;
A
#
# COMPACT_ATOMS: atom_id res chain seq x y z
N MET A 1 -37.96 32.97 37.73
CA MET A 1 -37.36 33.38 36.44
C MET A 1 -35.82 33.23 36.45
N ARG A 2 -35.08 33.80 37.36
CA ARG A 2 -33.62 33.76 37.43
C ARG A 2 -33.01 32.35 37.48
N LYS A 3 -33.64 31.35 38.14
CA LYS A 3 -33.18 29.96 38.20
C LYS A 3 -33.36 29.22 36.88
N ILE A 4 -34.36 29.55 36.08
CA ILE A 4 -34.61 28.93 34.76
C ILE A 4 -33.57 29.41 33.72
N HIS A 5 -33.23 30.69 33.77
CA HIS A 5 -32.17 31.21 32.90
C HIS A 5 -30.78 30.62 33.23
N LEU A 6 -30.53 30.42 34.55
CA LEU A 6 -29.27 29.82 34.98
C LEU A 6 -29.16 28.34 34.52
N LEU A 7 -30.23 27.61 34.53
CA LEU A 7 -30.30 26.21 34.04
C LEU A 7 -30.15 26.15 32.51
N LEU A 8 -30.74 27.11 31.78
CA LEU A 8 -30.58 27.23 30.33
C LEU A 8 -29.13 27.57 29.91
N TYR A 9 -28.48 28.49 30.64
CA TYR A 9 -27.07 28.80 30.41
C TYR A 9 -26.17 27.59 30.68
N PHE A 10 -26.44 26.82 31.70
CA PHE A 10 -25.66 25.63 32.06
C PHE A 10 -25.83 24.52 31.03
N THR A 11 -27.00 24.31 30.45
CA THR A 11 -27.24 23.33 29.36
C THR A 11 -26.56 23.78 28.08
N ILE A 12 -26.58 25.06 27.72
CA ILE A 12 -25.87 25.63 26.58
C ILE A 12 -24.35 25.45 26.74
N LEU A 13 -23.84 25.69 27.97
CA LEU A 13 -22.39 25.53 28.25
C LEU A 13 -21.95 24.06 28.09
N ILE A 14 -22.75 23.10 28.51
CA ILE A 14 -22.46 21.65 28.34
C ILE A 14 -22.42 21.26 26.83
N VAL A 15 -23.31 21.80 26.02
CA VAL A 15 -23.35 21.54 24.57
C VAL A 15 -22.15 22.13 23.86
N LEU A 16 -21.64 23.27 24.31
CA LEU A 16 -20.46 23.94 23.72
C LEU A 16 -19.13 23.24 24.10
N CYS A 17 -19.08 22.43 25.16
CA CYS A 17 -17.89 21.68 25.55
C CYS A 17 -17.69 20.36 24.77
N SER A 18 -18.52 20.03 23.79
CA SER A 18 -18.33 18.88 22.92
C SER A 18 -17.26 19.17 21.86
N CYS A 19 -16.04 19.47 22.29
CA CYS A 19 -14.87 19.55 21.42
C CYS A 19 -14.49 18.13 21.01
N GLY A 20 -14.80 17.74 19.76
CA GLY A 20 -14.29 16.52 19.15
C GLY A 20 -12.77 16.57 19.11
N SER A 21 -12.11 15.52 19.59
CA SER A 21 -10.66 15.32 19.44
C SER A 21 -10.34 15.36 17.94
N SER A 22 -9.48 16.30 17.53
CA SER A 22 -8.92 16.31 16.18
C SER A 22 -8.13 15.02 16.00
N ARG A 23 -8.48 14.23 14.98
CA ARG A 23 -7.70 13.04 14.63
C ARG A 23 -6.40 13.49 14.01
N ASP A 24 -5.30 12.97 14.53
CA ASP A 24 -4.02 13.18 13.90
C ASP A 24 -3.93 12.30 12.65
N ILE A 25 -4.01 12.93 11.48
CA ILE A 25 -3.96 12.29 10.17
C ILE A 25 -2.61 12.50 9.48
N SER A 26 -1.64 13.12 10.16
CA SER A 26 -0.35 13.43 9.59
C SER A 26 0.57 12.22 9.60
N TYR A 27 1.36 12.09 8.52
CA TYR A 27 2.49 11.18 8.44
C TYR A 27 3.73 11.80 9.08
N PHE A 28 4.70 10.98 9.51
CA PHE A 28 6.06 11.40 9.86
C PHE A 28 6.15 12.59 10.80
N GLN A 29 5.39 12.57 11.88
CA GLN A 29 5.27 13.69 12.84
C GLN A 29 6.58 13.99 13.59
N ASP A 30 7.56 13.11 13.49
CA ASP A 30 8.85 13.18 14.15
C ASP A 30 9.98 13.75 13.28
N LEU A 31 9.71 14.10 12.00
CA LEU A 31 10.74 14.53 11.04
C LEU A 31 11.53 15.77 11.48
N GLU A 32 10.92 16.68 12.22
CA GLU A 32 11.59 17.88 12.72
C GLU A 32 12.79 17.58 13.65
N LYS A 33 12.85 16.37 14.23
CA LYS A 33 13.88 15.93 15.16
C LYS A 33 15.09 15.28 14.48
N TYR A 34 15.05 14.98 13.17
CA TYR A 34 16.01 14.08 12.53
C TYR A 34 16.70 14.64 11.28
N ASN A 35 17.80 15.37 11.50
CA ASN A 35 18.70 15.78 10.40
C ASN A 35 19.61 14.65 9.88
N TYR A 36 19.67 13.48 10.56
CA TYR A 36 20.62 12.39 10.26
C TYR A 36 20.01 11.20 9.50
N LEU A 37 18.71 11.14 9.32
CA LEU A 37 18.02 10.05 8.56
C LEU A 37 18.59 9.86 7.15
N LYS A 38 19.12 10.93 6.55
CA LYS A 38 19.67 10.89 5.19
C LYS A 38 20.79 9.89 5.01
N ALA A 39 21.68 9.73 6.00
CA ALA A 39 22.84 8.83 5.88
C ALA A 39 22.48 7.36 6.10
N GLU A 40 21.51 7.06 6.97
CA GLU A 40 21.09 5.68 7.27
C GLU A 40 20.11 5.15 6.23
N ALA A 41 19.15 5.95 5.77
CA ALA A 41 18.24 5.59 4.70
C ALA A 41 19.00 5.25 3.39
N SER A 42 20.11 5.94 3.09
CA SER A 42 20.91 5.64 1.91
C SER A 42 21.60 4.27 1.95
N LYS A 43 21.88 3.72 3.14
CA LYS A 43 22.45 2.36 3.29
C LYS A 43 21.41 1.28 2.98
N LEU A 44 20.16 1.45 3.44
CA LEU A 44 19.06 0.55 3.14
C LEU A 44 18.72 0.57 1.65
N ASP A 45 18.77 1.74 1.03
CA ASP A 45 18.51 1.94 -0.38
C ASP A 45 19.48 1.16 -1.29
N SER A 46 20.76 1.08 -0.88
CA SER A 46 21.78 0.31 -1.60
C SER A 46 21.72 -1.19 -1.38
N ALA A 47 21.07 -1.65 -0.30
CA ALA A 47 20.99 -3.07 0.08
C ALA A 47 19.77 -3.79 -0.52
N HIS A 48 18.79 -3.06 -1.07
CA HIS A 48 17.59 -3.69 -1.61
C HIS A 48 17.82 -4.25 -3.00
N ILE A 49 17.88 -5.58 -3.09
CA ILE A 49 18.01 -6.33 -4.34
C ILE A 49 16.76 -7.19 -4.54
N VAL A 50 16.04 -6.95 -5.62
CA VAL A 50 14.91 -7.79 -6.03
C VAL A 50 15.47 -9.07 -6.64
N THR A 51 15.05 -10.22 -6.11
CA THR A 51 15.42 -11.54 -6.64
C THR A 51 14.26 -12.18 -7.38
N ILE A 52 14.56 -12.87 -8.45
CA ILE A 52 13.60 -13.59 -9.27
C ILE A 52 13.05 -14.80 -8.52
N LYS A 53 11.74 -14.96 -8.54
CA LYS A 53 11.01 -16.03 -7.86
C LYS A 53 10.24 -16.91 -8.84
N PRO A 54 9.87 -18.14 -8.45
CA PRO A 54 8.92 -18.96 -9.21
C PRO A 54 7.61 -18.19 -9.48
N ASN A 55 7.06 -18.40 -10.68
CA ASN A 55 5.89 -17.71 -11.24
C ASN A 55 6.11 -16.23 -11.62
N ASP A 56 7.33 -15.70 -11.56
CA ASP A 56 7.61 -14.41 -12.18
C ASP A 56 7.51 -14.52 -13.69
N GLN A 57 6.97 -13.48 -14.30
CA GLN A 57 6.90 -13.31 -15.75
C GLN A 57 7.93 -12.27 -16.17
N LEU A 58 8.85 -12.68 -17.02
CA LEU A 58 9.99 -11.86 -17.44
C LEU A 58 9.85 -11.52 -18.91
N ALA A 59 9.93 -10.24 -19.24
CA ALA A 59 10.25 -9.80 -20.60
C ALA A 59 11.76 -9.76 -20.73
N ILE A 60 12.31 -10.53 -21.66
CA ILE A 60 13.75 -10.55 -21.96
C ILE A 60 13.92 -10.26 -23.44
N LEU A 61 14.69 -9.21 -23.74
CA LEU A 61 15.01 -8.79 -25.09
C LEU A 61 16.53 -8.81 -25.29
N VAL A 62 16.98 -9.55 -26.28
CA VAL A 62 18.38 -9.58 -26.73
C VAL A 62 18.53 -8.67 -27.95
N SER A 63 19.50 -7.81 -27.92
CA SER A 63 19.91 -6.96 -29.05
C SER A 63 21.42 -7.00 -29.26
N SER A 64 21.88 -6.68 -30.47
CA SER A 64 23.30 -6.56 -30.79
C SER A 64 23.49 -5.62 -31.99
N VAL A 65 24.75 -5.35 -32.35
CA VAL A 65 25.11 -4.59 -33.53
C VAL A 65 24.62 -5.25 -34.82
N GLU A 66 24.47 -6.59 -34.80
CA GLU A 66 23.98 -7.39 -35.93
C GLU A 66 22.54 -7.87 -35.63
N PRO A 67 21.48 -7.17 -36.08
CA PRO A 67 20.10 -7.50 -35.73
C PRO A 67 19.65 -8.89 -36.16
N GLN A 68 20.20 -9.45 -37.23
CA GLN A 68 19.86 -10.78 -37.71
C GLN A 68 20.39 -11.89 -36.79
N ALA A 69 21.51 -11.65 -36.11
CA ALA A 69 22.12 -12.63 -35.22
C ALA A 69 21.29 -12.89 -33.94
N VAL A 70 20.43 -11.93 -33.54
CA VAL A 70 19.65 -12.04 -32.30
C VAL A 70 18.28 -12.72 -32.49
N ILE A 71 17.81 -12.88 -33.72
CA ILE A 71 16.49 -13.49 -34.02
C ILE A 71 16.28 -14.86 -33.35
N PRO A 72 17.25 -15.81 -33.38
CA PRO A 72 17.09 -17.13 -32.79
C PRO A 72 17.03 -17.12 -31.25
N PHE A 73 17.38 -16.00 -30.61
CA PHE A 73 17.46 -15.87 -29.15
C PHE A 73 16.32 -15.07 -28.54
N ASN A 74 15.48 -14.47 -29.37
CA ASN A 74 14.29 -13.78 -28.93
C ASN A 74 13.03 -14.66 -29.16
N LEU A 75 12.06 -14.53 -28.27
CA LEU A 75 10.74 -15.11 -28.49
C LEU A 75 10.05 -14.39 -29.67
N PRO A 76 9.28 -15.10 -30.49
CA PRO A 76 8.51 -14.47 -31.56
C PRO A 76 7.57 -13.41 -30.96
N ILE A 77 7.59 -12.22 -31.50
CA ILE A 77 6.65 -11.16 -31.13
C ILE A 77 5.39 -11.39 -31.98
N GLY A 78 4.31 -11.91 -31.38
CA GLY A 78 3.00 -11.96 -32.01
C GLY A 78 2.41 -10.55 -32.13
N GLU A 79 1.53 -10.32 -33.10
CA GLU A 79 0.82 -9.04 -33.23
C GLU A 79 0.08 -8.71 -31.90
N GLY A 80 0.58 -7.67 -31.19
CA GLY A 80 -0.06 -7.16 -29.98
C GLY A 80 0.25 -7.92 -28.67
N GLN A 81 1.14 -8.91 -28.66
CA GLN A 81 1.54 -9.63 -27.44
C GLN A 81 3.04 -9.56 -27.21
N ILE A 82 3.42 -9.13 -26.00
CA ILE A 82 4.79 -9.27 -25.51
C ILE A 82 4.97 -10.72 -25.08
N SER A 83 5.88 -11.44 -25.70
CA SER A 83 6.22 -12.81 -25.29
C SER A 83 7.03 -12.78 -23.99
N ASN A 84 6.48 -13.38 -22.94
CA ASN A 84 7.11 -13.41 -21.63
C ASN A 84 7.63 -14.80 -21.30
N TYR A 85 8.72 -14.85 -20.56
CA TYR A 85 9.24 -16.09 -19.97
C TYR A 85 8.59 -16.27 -18.59
N LEU A 86 7.98 -17.44 -18.35
CA LEU A 86 7.49 -17.83 -17.04
C LEU A 86 8.60 -18.60 -16.31
N VAL A 87 8.94 -18.15 -15.11
CA VAL A 87 9.84 -18.87 -14.22
C VAL A 87 9.10 -20.04 -13.60
N ASN A 88 9.56 -21.24 -13.82
CA ASN A 88 8.94 -22.46 -13.31
C ASN A 88 9.20 -22.66 -11.79
N ASN A 89 8.61 -23.71 -11.20
CA ASN A 89 8.75 -23.98 -9.77
C ASN A 89 10.19 -24.31 -9.35
N GLU A 90 10.98 -24.83 -10.28
CA GLU A 90 12.41 -25.09 -10.10
C GLU A 90 13.26 -23.82 -10.20
N GLY A 91 12.65 -22.67 -10.54
CA GLY A 91 13.32 -21.39 -10.75
C GLY A 91 14.07 -21.34 -12.09
N GLU A 92 13.59 -22.03 -13.12
CA GLU A 92 14.21 -22.07 -14.45
C GLU A 92 13.29 -21.38 -15.47
N ILE A 93 13.91 -20.83 -16.52
CA ILE A 93 13.24 -20.43 -17.76
C ILE A 93 13.72 -21.31 -18.91
N ASN A 94 12.87 -21.46 -19.93
CA ASN A 94 13.27 -22.09 -21.18
C ASN A 94 13.63 -21.00 -22.19
N PHE A 95 14.92 -20.75 -22.35
CA PHE A 95 15.43 -19.69 -23.21
C PHE A 95 15.71 -20.24 -24.62
N PRO A 96 15.29 -19.54 -25.70
CA PRO A 96 15.55 -20.00 -27.06
C PRO A 96 17.04 -20.27 -27.28
N THR A 97 17.34 -21.34 -28.01
CA THR A 97 18.68 -21.79 -28.34
C THR A 97 19.54 -22.22 -27.15
N LEU A 98 19.46 -21.56 -25.99
CA LEU A 98 20.26 -21.88 -24.81
C LEU A 98 19.60 -22.96 -23.91
N GLY A 99 18.31 -23.28 -24.14
CA GLY A 99 17.58 -24.27 -23.36
C GLY A 99 17.19 -23.79 -21.95
N LYS A 100 17.19 -24.70 -20.98
CA LYS A 100 16.82 -24.41 -19.60
C LYS A 100 17.92 -23.67 -18.86
N ILE A 101 17.57 -22.57 -18.24
CA ILE A 101 18.51 -21.72 -17.48
C ILE A 101 17.92 -21.50 -16.07
N LYS A 102 18.71 -21.83 -15.04
CA LYS A 102 18.40 -21.57 -13.64
C LYS A 102 18.66 -20.09 -13.33
N ILE A 103 17.61 -19.37 -12.95
CA ILE A 103 17.66 -17.94 -12.63
C ILE A 103 16.96 -17.60 -11.31
N GLY A 104 16.18 -18.53 -10.76
CA GLY A 104 15.50 -18.32 -9.48
C GLY A 104 16.47 -18.06 -8.34
N GLY A 105 16.23 -17.01 -7.57
CA GLY A 105 17.10 -16.54 -6.50
C GLY A 105 18.17 -15.56 -6.92
N LEU A 106 18.41 -15.37 -8.22
CA LEU A 106 19.31 -14.34 -8.75
C LEU A 106 18.58 -13.00 -8.83
N SER A 107 19.33 -11.92 -8.74
CA SER A 107 18.85 -10.58 -9.07
C SER A 107 18.67 -10.42 -10.58
N THR A 108 17.90 -9.43 -11.00
CA THR A 108 17.73 -9.07 -12.41
C THR A 108 19.07 -8.79 -13.09
N GLN A 109 19.99 -8.08 -12.40
CA GLN A 109 21.32 -7.79 -12.92
C GLN A 109 22.18 -9.06 -13.08
N GLU A 110 22.17 -9.97 -12.09
CA GLU A 110 22.90 -11.24 -12.19
C GLU A 110 22.39 -12.11 -13.34
N VAL A 111 21.08 -12.09 -13.61
CA VAL A 111 20.50 -12.79 -14.76
C VAL A 111 20.91 -12.16 -16.07
N VAL A 112 20.91 -10.82 -16.15
CA VAL A 112 21.43 -10.11 -17.33
C VAL A 112 22.87 -10.50 -17.61
N ASP A 113 23.74 -10.46 -16.61
CA ASP A 113 25.16 -10.82 -16.73
C ASP A 113 25.34 -12.29 -17.14
N LEU A 114 24.55 -13.20 -16.55
CA LEU A 114 24.55 -14.63 -16.90
C LEU A 114 24.17 -14.86 -18.36
N LEU A 115 23.10 -14.22 -18.81
CA LEU A 115 22.63 -14.35 -20.20
C LEU A 115 23.61 -13.72 -21.17
N GLN A 116 24.12 -12.53 -20.88
CA GLN A 116 25.14 -11.89 -21.73
C GLN A 116 26.40 -12.77 -21.89
N ASN A 117 26.88 -13.36 -20.80
CA ASN A 117 28.06 -14.21 -20.84
C ASN A 117 27.83 -15.47 -21.69
N ARG A 118 26.64 -16.10 -21.59
CA ARG A 118 26.31 -17.26 -22.42
C ARG A 118 26.13 -16.90 -23.90
N LEU A 119 25.56 -15.72 -24.17
CA LEU A 119 25.28 -15.27 -25.53
C LEU A 119 26.55 -14.83 -26.29
N LYS A 120 27.64 -14.44 -25.59
CA LYS A 120 28.93 -14.08 -26.21
C LYS A 120 29.52 -15.18 -27.07
N GLU A 121 29.16 -16.45 -26.85
CA GLU A 121 29.62 -17.57 -27.69
C GLU A 121 28.94 -17.57 -29.07
N TYR A 122 27.78 -16.91 -29.20
CA TYR A 122 26.95 -16.93 -30.41
C TYR A 122 26.83 -15.55 -31.06
N ILE A 123 26.90 -14.49 -30.26
CA ILE A 123 26.59 -13.11 -30.67
C ILE A 123 27.75 -12.19 -30.25
N LYS A 124 28.19 -11.34 -31.17
CA LYS A 124 29.15 -10.29 -30.84
C LYS A 124 28.46 -9.16 -30.07
N GLU A 125 28.99 -8.85 -28.90
CA GLU A 125 28.54 -7.74 -28.05
C GLU A 125 27.00 -7.79 -27.76
N PRO A 126 26.47 -8.89 -27.16
CA PRO A 126 25.07 -8.99 -26.89
C PRO A 126 24.65 -8.02 -25.75
N ILE A 127 23.55 -7.34 -25.97
CA ILE A 127 22.88 -6.51 -24.96
C ILE A 127 21.59 -7.23 -24.53
N VAL A 128 21.40 -7.44 -23.24
CA VAL A 128 20.23 -8.08 -22.67
C VAL A 128 19.47 -7.07 -21.83
N ASN A 129 18.19 -6.85 -22.16
CA ASN A 129 17.25 -6.10 -21.32
C ASN A 129 16.30 -7.09 -20.68
N LEU A 130 16.13 -6.99 -19.34
CA LEU A 130 15.26 -7.83 -18.56
C LEU A 130 14.32 -6.96 -17.72
N GLN A 131 13.03 -7.32 -17.68
CA GLN A 131 12.03 -6.66 -16.86
C GLN A 131 11.06 -7.68 -16.28
N ILE A 132 10.71 -7.53 -15.00
CA ILE A 132 9.64 -8.31 -14.35
C ILE A 132 8.29 -7.68 -14.74
N MET A 133 7.42 -8.45 -15.37
CA MET A 133 6.15 -7.95 -15.93
C MET A 133 4.96 -8.06 -14.99
N ASN A 134 5.03 -8.95 -14.02
CA ASN A 134 3.92 -9.24 -13.11
C ASN A 134 4.19 -8.82 -11.66
N PHE A 135 5.08 -7.84 -11.43
CA PHE A 135 5.33 -7.33 -10.08
C PHE A 135 4.03 -6.75 -9.51
N ARG A 136 3.49 -7.40 -8.50
CA ARG A 136 2.18 -7.07 -7.92
C ARG A 136 2.26 -6.95 -6.42
N VAL A 137 1.63 -5.90 -5.87
CA VAL A 137 1.37 -5.71 -4.45
C VAL A 137 -0.14 -5.54 -4.26
N SER A 138 -0.70 -6.12 -3.22
CA SER A 138 -2.11 -5.94 -2.87
C SER A 138 -2.26 -5.01 -1.68
N VAL A 139 -3.11 -3.98 -1.81
CA VAL A 139 -3.43 -3.06 -0.72
C VAL A 139 -4.88 -3.24 -0.30
N LEU A 140 -5.11 -3.48 0.98
CA LEU A 140 -6.42 -3.80 1.54
C LEU A 140 -6.74 -2.95 2.78
N GLY A 141 -8.01 -2.88 3.15
CA GLY A 141 -8.46 -2.23 4.37
C GLY A 141 -8.84 -0.76 4.18
N ALA A 142 -8.45 0.10 5.13
CA ALA A 142 -8.91 1.49 5.21
C ALA A 142 -8.12 2.42 4.27
N VAL A 143 -8.13 2.14 2.97
CA VAL A 143 -7.59 3.00 1.89
C VAL A 143 -8.72 3.47 0.98
N ASN A 144 -8.44 4.46 0.13
CA ASN A 144 -9.48 4.99 -0.77
C ASN A 144 -9.75 4.10 -1.99
N ALA A 145 -8.75 3.32 -2.44
CA ALA A 145 -8.88 2.37 -3.56
C ALA A 145 -8.17 1.05 -3.22
N PRO A 146 -8.83 0.13 -2.48
CA PRO A 146 -8.23 -1.18 -2.21
C PRO A 146 -8.19 -2.05 -3.47
N GLY A 147 -7.13 -2.85 -3.61
CA GLY A 147 -7.00 -3.78 -4.74
C GLY A 147 -5.57 -4.25 -4.97
N PRO A 148 -5.36 -5.09 -5.99
CA PRO A 148 -4.05 -5.44 -6.50
C PRO A 148 -3.53 -4.32 -7.40
N PHE A 149 -2.26 -3.93 -7.24
CA PHE A 149 -1.57 -2.95 -8.06
C PHE A 149 -0.35 -3.59 -8.73
N TYR A 150 -0.17 -3.31 -10.01
CA TYR A 150 0.96 -3.80 -10.81
C TYR A 150 1.96 -2.68 -11.00
N PHE A 151 3.23 -3.00 -10.82
CA PHE A 151 4.33 -2.05 -10.92
C PHE A 151 5.30 -2.49 -12.01
N THR A 152 5.79 -1.54 -12.76
CA THR A 152 6.83 -1.74 -13.78
C THR A 152 8.24 -1.51 -13.23
N ASN A 153 8.33 -0.87 -12.08
CA ASN A 153 9.60 -0.60 -11.40
C ASN A 153 9.95 -1.76 -10.48
N GLU A 154 11.24 -2.09 -10.39
CA GLU A 154 11.74 -3.11 -9.47
C GLU A 154 11.80 -2.63 -8.02
N ARG A 155 11.92 -1.31 -7.81
CA ARG A 155 11.95 -0.70 -6.48
C ARG A 155 10.62 -0.07 -6.18
N VAL A 156 9.82 -0.78 -5.40
CA VAL A 156 8.49 -0.34 -4.95
C VAL A 156 8.50 -0.22 -3.44
N THR A 157 8.17 0.93 -2.91
CA THR A 157 8.10 1.17 -1.47
C THR A 157 6.68 0.95 -0.94
N ILE A 158 6.55 0.81 0.39
CA ILE A 158 5.23 0.77 1.03
C ILE A 158 4.44 2.07 0.75
N LEU A 159 5.13 3.20 0.62
CA LEU A 159 4.50 4.49 0.31
C LEU A 159 3.99 4.54 -1.13
N ASP A 160 4.71 3.95 -2.10
CA ASP A 160 4.24 3.83 -3.48
C ASP A 160 2.96 3.00 -3.56
N ALA A 161 2.91 1.88 -2.83
CA ALA A 161 1.71 1.04 -2.78
C ALA A 161 0.51 1.79 -2.19
N LEU A 162 0.70 2.55 -1.12
CA LEU A 162 -0.34 3.37 -0.51
C LEU A 162 -0.77 4.53 -1.44
N ALA A 163 0.17 5.16 -2.14
CA ALA A 163 -0.13 6.20 -3.13
C ALA A 163 -0.97 5.65 -4.29
N HIS A 164 -0.66 4.44 -4.80
CA HIS A 164 -1.48 3.78 -5.83
C HIS A 164 -2.89 3.43 -5.31
N ALA A 165 -3.02 3.10 -4.03
CA ALA A 165 -4.30 2.90 -3.36
C ALA A 165 -5.04 4.23 -3.05
N ARG A 166 -4.58 5.37 -3.60
CA ARG A 166 -5.12 6.72 -3.39
C ARG A 166 -5.10 7.16 -1.93
N ASP A 167 -4.04 6.75 -1.22
CA ASP A 167 -3.81 7.05 0.19
C ASP A 167 -4.81 6.39 1.17
N LEU A 168 -4.49 6.54 2.45
CA LEU A 168 -5.32 6.09 3.57
C LEU A 168 -6.56 6.99 3.68
N ASN A 169 -7.71 6.38 3.94
CA ASN A 169 -8.91 7.15 4.20
C ASN A 169 -8.93 7.73 5.65
N LEU A 170 -9.95 8.52 5.98
CA LEU A 170 -10.08 9.17 7.29
C LEU A 170 -10.26 8.18 8.46
N TYR A 171 -10.67 6.96 8.17
CA TYR A 171 -10.88 5.91 9.16
C TYR A 171 -9.67 5.01 9.36
N ALA A 172 -8.59 5.25 8.61
CA ALA A 172 -7.38 4.44 8.67
C ALA A 172 -6.59 4.70 9.96
N ARG A 173 -6.01 3.64 10.50
CA ARG A 173 -5.00 3.69 11.54
C ARG A 173 -3.62 3.79 10.90
N ARG A 174 -3.04 4.99 10.95
CA ARG A 174 -1.70 5.26 10.43
C ARG A 174 -0.59 4.67 11.30
N ASP A 175 -0.89 4.47 12.56
CA ASP A 175 -0.01 3.85 13.56
C ASP A 175 0.02 2.31 13.47
N ASN A 176 -0.76 1.70 12.56
CA ASN A 176 -0.91 0.25 12.49
C ASN A 176 -1.19 -0.25 11.07
N VAL A 177 -0.20 -0.14 10.21
CA VAL A 177 -0.24 -0.70 8.86
C VAL A 177 0.51 -2.03 8.86
N LEU A 178 -0.15 -3.12 8.48
CA LEU A 178 0.38 -4.47 8.47
C LEU A 178 0.88 -4.85 7.08
N LEU A 179 2.14 -5.21 6.97
CA LEU A 179 2.70 -5.90 5.82
C LEU A 179 2.66 -7.42 6.07
N ILE A 180 2.18 -8.15 5.10
CA ILE A 180 2.20 -9.62 5.07
C ILE A 180 3.05 -10.03 3.87
N ARG A 181 4.16 -10.72 4.16
CA ARG A 181 5.11 -11.23 3.16
C ARG A 181 5.21 -12.74 3.26
N GLU A 182 5.27 -13.40 2.11
CA GLU A 182 5.57 -14.82 2.07
C GLU A 182 7.01 -15.03 1.60
N ASN A 183 7.80 -15.69 2.44
CA ASN A 183 9.19 -15.98 2.18
C ASN A 183 9.47 -17.47 2.45
N GLY A 184 9.81 -18.23 1.40
CA GLY A 184 10.12 -19.66 1.52
C GLY A 184 8.99 -20.49 2.14
N GLY A 185 7.71 -20.19 1.86
CA GLY A 185 6.53 -20.87 2.39
C GLY A 185 6.16 -20.47 3.83
N LYS A 186 6.87 -19.51 4.43
CA LYS A 186 6.55 -18.92 5.75
C LYS A 186 5.96 -17.53 5.55
N LYS A 187 4.97 -17.19 6.36
CA LYS A 187 4.39 -15.84 6.38
C LYS A 187 5.03 -15.00 7.48
N GLU A 188 5.52 -13.86 7.09
CA GLU A 188 6.05 -12.82 7.96
C GLU A 188 5.02 -11.70 8.09
N PHE A 189 4.86 -11.17 9.32
CA PHE A 189 3.91 -10.11 9.63
C PHE A 189 4.68 -8.96 10.26
N VAL A 190 4.73 -7.84 9.57
CA VAL A 190 5.46 -6.64 10.01
C VAL A 190 4.49 -5.48 10.13
N ARG A 191 4.56 -4.73 11.24
CA ARG A 191 3.73 -3.56 11.47
C ARG A 191 4.53 -2.29 11.31
N PHE A 192 3.97 -1.34 10.61
CA PHE A 192 4.50 0.01 10.43
C PHE A 192 3.65 1.02 11.18
N ASP A 193 4.32 1.93 11.87
CA ASP A 193 3.75 3.17 12.34
C ASP A 193 4.11 4.29 11.36
N LEU A 194 3.18 4.64 10.48
CA LEU A 194 3.41 5.67 9.46
C LEU A 194 3.49 7.09 10.06
N THR A 195 3.17 7.26 11.33
CA THR A 195 3.34 8.54 12.03
C THR A 195 4.81 8.78 12.43
N LYS A 196 5.64 7.72 12.38
CA LYS A 196 7.05 7.75 12.73
C LYS A 196 7.92 7.49 11.51
N SER A 197 8.82 8.42 11.23
CA SER A 197 9.71 8.33 10.08
C SER A 197 10.70 7.16 10.18
N ASN A 198 11.25 6.89 11.36
CA ASN A 198 12.20 5.79 11.58
C ASN A 198 11.58 4.42 11.32
N ASP A 199 10.36 4.20 11.80
CA ASP A 199 9.65 2.93 11.62
C ASP A 199 9.43 2.59 10.14
N VAL A 200 9.35 3.62 9.30
CA VAL A 200 9.14 3.48 7.86
C VAL A 200 10.46 3.42 7.11
N PHE A 201 11.28 4.48 7.19
CA PHE A 201 12.45 4.64 6.31
C PHE A 201 13.65 3.79 6.70
N LEU A 202 13.74 3.34 7.96
CA LEU A 202 14.84 2.47 8.44
C LEU A 202 14.42 1.00 8.54
N SER A 203 13.24 0.64 8.08
CA SER A 203 12.77 -0.73 8.07
C SER A 203 13.36 -1.51 6.89
N ASP A 204 13.85 -2.73 7.15
CA ASP A 204 14.24 -3.69 6.10
C ASP A 204 13.07 -4.08 5.18
N TYR A 205 11.84 -3.77 5.60
CA TYR A 205 10.60 -4.03 4.87
C TYR A 205 10.05 -2.78 4.17
N PHE A 206 10.79 -1.68 4.13
CA PHE A 206 10.39 -0.45 3.43
C PHE A 206 10.13 -0.69 1.94
N TYR A 207 11.01 -1.50 1.31
CA TYR A 207 10.82 -1.98 -0.04
C TYR A 207 9.97 -3.24 -0.06
N LEU A 208 8.95 -3.20 -0.89
CA LEU A 208 8.01 -4.30 -1.07
C LEU A 208 8.57 -5.36 -2.02
N GLN A 209 8.10 -6.58 -1.85
CA GLN A 209 8.41 -7.71 -2.70
C GLN A 209 7.17 -8.19 -3.47
N GLN A 210 7.41 -8.99 -4.49
CA GLN A 210 6.36 -9.65 -5.28
C GLN A 210 5.36 -10.37 -4.38
N ASN A 211 4.06 -10.11 -4.60
CA ASN A 211 2.92 -10.63 -3.86
C ASN A 211 2.78 -10.18 -2.40
N ASP A 212 3.50 -9.16 -1.95
CA ASP A 212 3.26 -8.55 -0.65
C ASP A 212 1.82 -8.06 -0.53
N ILE A 213 1.28 -8.13 0.69
CA ILE A 213 -0.03 -7.59 1.03
C ILE A 213 0.16 -6.51 2.09
N VAL A 214 -0.29 -5.31 1.78
CA VAL A 214 -0.36 -4.18 2.72
C VAL A 214 -1.79 -4.05 3.22
N TYR A 215 -2.00 -4.27 4.51
CA TYR A 215 -3.31 -4.14 5.13
C TYR A 215 -3.34 -2.95 6.08
N VAL A 216 -4.25 -2.02 5.81
CA VAL A 216 -4.48 -0.84 6.64
C VAL A 216 -5.67 -1.09 7.56
N GLU A 217 -5.41 -1.13 8.86
CA GLU A 217 -6.46 -1.38 9.84
C GLU A 217 -7.41 -0.17 9.96
N PRO A 218 -8.73 -0.37 9.94
CA PRO A 218 -9.67 0.69 10.23
C PRO A 218 -9.69 1.03 11.72
N ASN A 219 -9.97 2.28 12.06
CA ASN A 219 -10.09 2.70 13.44
C ASN A 219 -11.33 2.10 14.13
N LYS A 220 -11.33 2.12 15.48
CA LYS A 220 -12.41 1.54 16.29
C LYS A 220 -13.77 2.19 16.06
N GLU A 221 -13.81 3.46 15.66
CA GLU A 221 -15.06 4.18 15.41
C GLU A 221 -15.73 3.66 14.15
N HIS A 222 -15.00 3.50 13.06
CA HIS A 222 -15.54 2.91 11.84
C HIS A 222 -15.99 1.46 12.04
N GLN A 223 -15.26 0.68 12.87
CA GLN A 223 -15.69 -0.67 13.22
C GLN A 223 -17.02 -0.69 14.00
N LYS A 224 -17.25 0.31 14.88
CA LYS A 224 -18.54 0.47 15.58
C LYS A 224 -19.65 0.92 14.65
N ASP A 225 -19.36 1.87 13.74
CA ASP A 225 -20.33 2.39 12.79
C ASP A 225 -20.77 1.28 11.80
N ALA A 226 -19.83 0.47 11.31
CA ALA A 226 -20.11 -0.69 10.47
C ALA A 226 -20.97 -1.76 11.19
N GLY A 227 -20.85 -1.84 12.52
CA GLY A 227 -21.66 -2.73 13.37
C GLY A 227 -23.01 -2.14 13.77
N MET A 228 -23.26 -0.85 13.57
CA MET A 228 -24.56 -0.23 13.86
C MET A 228 -25.55 -0.52 12.74
N SER A 229 -26.54 -1.36 13.06
CA SER A 229 -27.62 -1.62 12.11
C SER A 229 -28.38 -0.33 11.80
N GLN A 230 -28.86 -0.19 10.57
CA GLN A 230 -29.67 0.94 10.11
C GLN A 230 -30.85 1.23 11.06
N GLN A 231 -31.39 0.17 11.71
CA GLN A 231 -32.43 0.26 12.71
C GLN A 231 -31.99 1.00 13.99
N LYS A 232 -30.73 0.80 14.44
CA LYS A 232 -30.21 1.52 15.62
C LYS A 232 -29.98 3.00 15.32
N GLN A 233 -29.48 3.33 14.12
CA GLN A 233 -29.35 4.72 13.68
C GLN A 233 -30.70 5.42 13.60
N PHE A 234 -31.71 4.75 13.02
CA PHE A 234 -33.08 5.25 12.95
C PHE A 234 -33.65 5.50 14.33
N ASN A 235 -33.53 4.56 15.28
CA ASN A 235 -33.99 4.70 16.64
C ASN A 235 -33.34 5.87 17.39
N LEU A 236 -32.02 6.05 17.22
CA LEU A 236 -31.30 7.19 17.80
C LEU A 236 -31.82 8.52 17.25
N THR A 237 -32.07 8.59 15.94
CA THR A 237 -32.62 9.78 15.28
C THR A 237 -34.00 10.09 15.79
N LEU A 238 -34.87 9.10 15.97
CA LEU A 238 -36.21 9.28 16.54
C LEU A 238 -36.18 9.81 17.99
N ILE A 239 -35.25 9.27 18.82
CA ILE A 239 -35.07 9.73 20.19
C ILE A 239 -34.63 11.19 20.25
N THR A 240 -33.60 11.55 19.45
CA THR A 240 -33.10 12.94 19.41
C THR A 240 -34.12 13.90 18.86
N THR A 241 -34.87 13.53 17.82
CA THR A 241 -35.96 14.34 17.27
C THR A 241 -37.09 14.50 18.27
N GLY A 242 -37.47 13.45 19.01
CA GLY A 242 -38.45 13.51 20.06
C GLY A 242 -38.06 14.45 21.20
N ILE A 243 -36.81 14.39 21.65
CA ILE A 243 -36.30 15.29 22.70
C ILE A 243 -36.31 16.76 22.23
N THR A 244 -35.89 17.04 21.01
CA THR A 244 -35.90 18.42 20.46
C THR A 244 -37.32 18.96 20.32
N ALA A 245 -38.28 18.13 19.89
CA ALA A 245 -39.68 18.51 19.81
C ALA A 245 -40.26 18.84 21.19
N LEU A 246 -39.94 18.03 22.21
CA LEU A 246 -40.40 18.30 23.60
C LEU A 246 -39.80 19.61 24.15
N ILE A 247 -38.49 19.86 23.92
CA ILE A 247 -37.89 21.12 24.36
C ILE A 247 -38.54 22.33 23.66
N SER A 248 -38.80 22.20 22.36
CA SER A 248 -39.44 23.27 21.59
C SER A 248 -40.88 23.57 22.07
N THR A 249 -41.68 22.53 22.38
CA THR A 249 -43.04 22.72 22.90
C THR A 249 -43.04 23.33 24.29
N ILE A 250 -42.16 22.89 25.19
CA ILE A 250 -41.97 23.48 26.52
C ILE A 250 -41.57 24.96 26.44
N SER A 251 -40.64 25.28 25.54
CA SER A 251 -40.22 26.65 25.30
C SER A 251 -41.35 27.54 24.81
N LEU A 252 -42.19 27.03 23.91
CA LEU A 252 -43.36 27.74 23.40
C LEU A 252 -44.39 28.00 24.50
N ILE A 253 -44.68 27.00 25.33
CA ILE A 253 -45.62 27.12 26.48
C ILE A 253 -45.12 28.21 27.44
N ILE A 254 -43.83 28.20 27.77
CA ILE A 254 -43.22 29.21 28.64
C ILE A 254 -43.32 30.62 28.03
N ALA A 255 -43.12 30.74 26.71
CA ALA A 255 -43.22 32.01 26.03
C ALA A 255 -44.66 32.57 26.04
N VAL A 256 -45.67 31.71 25.79
CA VAL A 256 -47.08 32.10 25.79
C VAL A 256 -47.58 32.41 27.21
N SER A 257 -47.13 31.68 28.23
CA SER A 257 -47.51 31.91 29.63
C SER A 257 -46.95 33.21 30.23
N LYS A 258 -46.02 33.86 29.52
CA LYS A 258 -45.35 35.10 29.94
C LYS A 258 -45.97 36.37 29.37
N ASN A 259 -46.85 36.22 28.37
CA ASN A 259 -47.68 37.29 27.82
C ASN A 259 -49.06 37.29 28.51
#